data_a4eb2ee43c1e0822444dfe243efed43c
#
_entry.id   a4eb2ee43c1e0822444dfe243efed43c
#
_cell.length_a   1.000
_cell.length_b   1.000
_cell.length_c   1.000
_cell.angle_alpha   90.00
_cell.angle_beta   90.00
_cell.angle_gamma   90.00
#
_symmetry.space_group_name_H-M   'P 1'
#
loop_
_entity.id
_entity.type
_entity.pdbx_description
1 polymer ?
#
loop_
_entity_poly.entity_id
_entity_poly.type
_entity_poly.pdbx_seq_one_letter_code
_entity_poly.pdbx_strand_id
1 'polypeptide(L)'
;MPFPRRLLIENEELVLELRPHWIAIVVPAIVTILVVAGWILALTYAPDDGTSRSIVVWGASAVGVFLLIAFPVRKFIAWATSYFVVTSDRVIHREGWIAKRSMEIPLEAINDVRFHQGVFERLIGAGDLIISSASEFGRQVFGDIRNPEEVQRTISHQGELNKERMYRGGGRGSAAPAQAIMPPASASTTGELERLAELRNKGVLTEDEFQSQKNRILGE
;
A
#
# COMPACT_ATOMS: atom_id res chain seq x y z
N MET A 1 -8.54 -13.47 -15.17
CA MET A 1 -8.39 -14.66 -14.32
C MET A 1 -8.41 -14.16 -12.88
N PRO A 2 -9.03 -14.86 -11.92
CA PRO A 2 -8.99 -14.46 -10.51
C PRO A 2 -7.56 -14.60 -9.96
N PHE A 3 -7.28 -13.86 -8.88
CA PHE A 3 -5.98 -13.93 -8.21
C PHE A 3 -5.69 -15.38 -7.76
N PRO A 4 -4.51 -15.92 -8.02
CA PRO A 4 -4.19 -17.29 -7.68
C PRO A 4 -4.08 -17.45 -6.15
N ARG A 5 -5.08 -18.06 -5.54
CA ARG A 5 -5.18 -18.28 -4.08
C ARG A 5 -3.98 -19.02 -3.47
N ARG A 6 -3.21 -19.74 -4.29
CA ARG A 6 -1.95 -20.41 -3.86
C ARG A 6 -0.84 -19.44 -3.40
N LEU A 7 -1.02 -18.13 -3.61
CA LEU A 7 -0.08 -17.09 -3.17
C LEU A 7 -0.45 -16.51 -1.81
N LEU A 8 -1.60 -16.89 -1.26
CA LEU A 8 -1.99 -16.54 0.11
C LEU A 8 -1.26 -17.44 1.09
N ILE A 9 -0.89 -16.89 2.24
CA ILE A 9 -0.31 -17.63 3.36
C ILE A 9 -1.44 -18.39 4.08
N GLU A 10 -1.10 -19.45 4.83
CA GLU A 10 -2.07 -20.15 5.67
C GLU A 10 -2.75 -19.17 6.64
N ASN A 11 -4.08 -19.17 6.67
CA ASN A 11 -4.96 -18.26 7.42
C ASN A 11 -5.03 -16.81 6.88
N GLU A 12 -4.48 -16.51 5.71
CA GLU A 12 -4.64 -15.20 5.06
C GLU A 12 -5.95 -15.20 4.24
N GLU A 13 -6.84 -14.25 4.54
CA GLU A 13 -8.11 -14.10 3.84
C GLU A 13 -8.01 -13.01 2.76
N LEU A 14 -8.55 -13.30 1.58
CA LEU A 14 -8.68 -12.34 0.50
C LEU A 14 -9.90 -11.46 0.78
N VAL A 15 -9.67 -10.18 1.04
CA VAL A 15 -10.72 -9.21 1.38
C VAL A 15 -11.23 -8.50 0.14
N LEU A 16 -10.31 -8.06 -0.73
CA LEU A 16 -10.65 -7.28 -1.91
C LEU A 16 -9.70 -7.61 -3.07
N GLU A 17 -10.28 -7.87 -4.26
CA GLU A 17 -9.53 -8.07 -5.51
C GLU A 17 -10.00 -7.05 -6.54
N LEU A 18 -9.10 -6.20 -7.00
CA LEU A 18 -9.39 -5.18 -8.00
C LEU A 18 -8.48 -5.32 -9.21
N ARG A 19 -9.04 -4.92 -10.36
CA ARG A 19 -8.30 -4.68 -11.59
C ARG A 19 -8.27 -3.19 -11.87
N PRO A 20 -7.21 -2.68 -12.50
CA PRO A 20 -7.16 -1.30 -12.90
C PRO A 20 -8.39 -0.91 -13.73
N HIS A 21 -8.84 0.31 -13.55
CA HIS A 21 -10.01 0.82 -14.23
C HIS A 21 -9.78 0.86 -15.74
N TRP A 22 -10.85 0.69 -16.55
CA TRP A 22 -10.77 0.72 -18.02
C TRP A 22 -10.23 2.04 -18.58
N ILE A 23 -10.25 3.13 -17.81
CA ILE A 23 -9.70 4.43 -18.20
C ILE A 23 -8.21 4.34 -18.55
N ALA A 24 -7.47 3.44 -17.91
CA ALA A 24 -6.07 3.17 -18.22
C ALA A 24 -5.84 2.81 -19.71
N ILE A 25 -6.88 2.31 -20.40
CA ILE A 25 -6.81 1.92 -21.81
C ILE A 25 -7.18 3.08 -22.75
N VAL A 26 -7.83 4.13 -22.26
CA VAL A 26 -8.32 5.24 -23.12
C VAL A 26 -7.17 5.93 -23.85
N VAL A 27 -6.10 6.27 -23.14
CA VAL A 27 -4.93 6.92 -23.76
C VAL A 27 -4.27 6.00 -24.81
N PRO A 28 -3.96 4.72 -24.50
CA PRO A 28 -3.52 3.77 -25.51
C PRO A 28 -4.45 3.63 -26.71
N ALA A 29 -5.76 3.63 -26.49
CA ALA A 29 -6.74 3.53 -27.58
C ALA A 29 -6.70 4.76 -28.51
N ILE A 30 -6.64 5.97 -27.95
CA ILE A 30 -6.50 7.21 -28.73
C ILE A 30 -5.21 7.19 -29.54
N VAL A 31 -4.09 6.80 -28.93
CA VAL A 31 -2.79 6.68 -29.65
C VAL A 31 -2.89 5.65 -30.78
N THR A 32 -3.55 4.52 -30.54
CA THR A 32 -3.80 3.52 -31.61
C THR A 32 -4.55 4.11 -32.79
N ILE A 33 -5.64 4.84 -32.50
CA ILE A 33 -6.45 5.50 -33.55
C ILE A 33 -5.61 6.51 -34.34
N LEU A 34 -4.81 7.34 -33.65
CA LEU A 34 -3.96 8.34 -34.30
C LEU A 34 -2.87 7.69 -35.17
N VAL A 35 -2.23 6.62 -34.69
CA VAL A 35 -1.22 5.89 -35.46
C VAL A 35 -1.83 5.24 -36.69
N VAL A 36 -2.99 4.60 -36.56
CA VAL A 36 -3.70 3.99 -37.69
C VAL A 36 -4.17 5.05 -38.69
N ALA A 37 -4.70 6.18 -38.23
CA ALA A 37 -5.09 7.27 -39.10
C ALA A 37 -3.89 7.86 -39.87
N GLY A 38 -2.78 8.10 -39.17
CA GLY A 38 -1.53 8.56 -39.80
C GLY A 38 -0.99 7.56 -40.81
N TRP A 39 -1.09 6.26 -40.51
CA TRP A 39 -0.69 5.22 -41.45
C TRP A 39 -1.57 5.20 -42.71
N ILE A 40 -2.90 5.27 -42.54
CA ILE A 40 -3.83 5.36 -43.68
C ILE A 40 -3.53 6.60 -44.52
N LEU A 41 -3.31 7.77 -43.91
CA LEU A 41 -2.94 9.00 -44.63
C LEU A 41 -1.64 8.83 -45.42
N ALA A 42 -0.61 8.20 -44.80
CA ALA A 42 0.66 7.94 -45.48
C ALA A 42 0.49 7.02 -46.71
N LEU A 43 -0.42 6.06 -46.65
CA LEU A 43 -0.76 5.19 -47.78
C LEU A 43 -1.52 5.90 -48.87
N THR A 44 -2.47 6.78 -48.51
CA THR A 44 -3.33 7.52 -49.49
C THR A 44 -2.57 8.60 -50.21
N TYR A 45 -1.62 9.27 -49.55
CA TYR A 45 -0.79 10.34 -50.13
C TYR A 45 0.58 9.85 -50.59
N ALA A 46 0.79 8.53 -50.69
CA ALA A 46 2.03 8.00 -51.23
C ALA A 46 2.23 8.40 -52.70
N PRO A 47 3.45 8.77 -53.11
CA PRO A 47 3.77 9.09 -54.53
C PRO A 47 3.40 7.96 -55.48
N ASP A 48 3.07 8.33 -56.71
CA ASP A 48 2.68 7.34 -57.74
C ASP A 48 3.89 6.59 -58.35
N ASP A 49 5.10 7.08 -58.13
CA ASP A 49 6.36 6.45 -58.62
C ASP A 49 6.64 5.14 -57.89
N GLY A 50 6.85 4.07 -58.66
CA GLY A 50 6.94 2.71 -58.12
C GLY A 50 7.98 2.54 -57.02
N THR A 51 9.17 3.12 -57.13
CA THR A 51 10.22 3.02 -56.11
C THR A 51 9.93 3.89 -54.88
N SER A 52 9.55 5.16 -55.10
CA SER A 52 9.19 6.09 -54.01
C SER A 52 7.98 5.60 -53.24
N ARG A 53 6.97 5.06 -53.92
CA ARG A 53 5.79 4.44 -53.27
C ARG A 53 6.16 3.29 -52.36
N SER A 54 7.01 2.39 -52.84
CA SER A 54 7.44 1.24 -52.06
C SER A 54 8.19 1.69 -50.79
N ILE A 55 9.07 2.68 -50.87
CA ILE A 55 9.82 3.22 -49.73
C ILE A 55 8.85 3.81 -48.70
N VAL A 56 7.87 4.63 -49.13
CA VAL A 56 6.88 5.25 -48.25
C VAL A 56 5.99 4.20 -47.59
N VAL A 57 5.49 3.23 -48.37
CA VAL A 57 4.59 2.18 -47.86
C VAL A 57 5.31 1.31 -46.85
N TRP A 58 6.48 0.79 -47.15
CA TRP A 58 7.23 -0.06 -46.23
C TRP A 58 7.74 0.72 -45.03
N GLY A 59 8.23 1.95 -45.21
CA GLY A 59 8.70 2.82 -44.14
C GLY A 59 7.57 3.18 -43.17
N ALA A 60 6.44 3.68 -43.71
CA ALA A 60 5.27 3.99 -42.89
C ALA A 60 4.73 2.75 -42.16
N SER A 61 4.70 1.59 -42.82
CA SER A 61 4.25 0.34 -42.20
C SER A 61 5.17 -0.11 -41.07
N ALA A 62 6.50 -0.06 -41.29
CA ALA A 62 7.47 -0.41 -40.25
C ALA A 62 7.35 0.51 -39.03
N VAL A 63 7.26 1.83 -39.23
CA VAL A 63 7.07 2.82 -38.16
C VAL A 63 5.73 2.63 -37.46
N GLY A 64 4.63 2.45 -38.20
CA GLY A 64 3.29 2.24 -37.66
C GLY A 64 3.23 0.99 -36.77
N VAL A 65 3.72 -0.14 -37.25
CA VAL A 65 3.77 -1.39 -36.47
C VAL A 65 4.67 -1.25 -35.23
N PHE A 66 5.82 -0.61 -35.39
CA PHE A 66 6.71 -0.36 -34.25
C PHE A 66 6.04 0.48 -33.16
N LEU A 67 5.36 1.58 -33.53
CA LEU A 67 4.66 2.46 -32.61
C LEU A 67 3.48 1.75 -31.92
N LEU A 68 2.72 0.91 -32.64
CA LEU A 68 1.63 0.11 -32.07
C LEU A 68 2.13 -0.92 -31.05
N ILE A 69 3.23 -1.57 -31.34
CA ILE A 69 3.81 -2.55 -30.41
C ILE A 69 4.47 -1.85 -29.22
N ALA A 70 5.23 -0.81 -29.47
CA ALA A 70 6.02 -0.14 -28.43
C ALA A 70 5.17 0.57 -27.37
N PHE A 71 4.01 1.09 -27.73
CA PHE A 71 3.20 1.88 -26.80
C PHE A 71 1.86 1.23 -26.44
N PRO A 72 0.84 1.11 -27.33
CA PRO A 72 -0.49 0.64 -26.91
C PRO A 72 -0.49 -0.84 -26.51
N VAL A 73 0.23 -1.71 -27.22
CA VAL A 73 0.25 -3.15 -26.91
C VAL A 73 0.89 -3.39 -25.55
N ARG A 74 2.01 -2.73 -25.23
CA ARG A 74 2.65 -2.86 -23.92
C ARG A 74 1.74 -2.36 -22.79
N LYS A 75 1.08 -1.21 -22.98
CA LYS A 75 0.15 -0.65 -21.98
C LYS A 75 -1.07 -1.54 -21.78
N PHE A 76 -1.61 -2.08 -22.87
CA PHE A 76 -2.73 -3.02 -22.80
C PHE A 76 -2.36 -4.31 -22.04
N ILE A 77 -1.19 -4.89 -22.33
CA ILE A 77 -0.70 -6.07 -21.61
C ILE A 77 -0.51 -5.75 -20.12
N ALA A 78 0.12 -4.62 -19.80
CA ALA A 78 0.31 -4.20 -18.42
C ALA A 78 -1.05 -4.08 -17.68
N TRP A 79 -2.03 -3.40 -18.29
CA TRP A 79 -3.39 -3.29 -17.74
C TRP A 79 -4.07 -4.65 -17.55
N ALA A 80 -4.01 -5.52 -18.56
CA ALA A 80 -4.68 -6.84 -18.52
C ALA A 80 -4.07 -7.79 -17.48
N THR A 81 -2.81 -7.56 -17.10
CA THR A 81 -2.04 -8.42 -16.17
C THR A 81 -1.81 -7.81 -14.80
N SER A 82 -2.33 -6.60 -14.56
CA SER A 82 -2.24 -5.93 -13.27
C SER A 82 -3.38 -6.35 -12.34
N TYR A 83 -3.02 -6.58 -11.08
CA TYR A 83 -3.96 -6.91 -10.01
C TYR A 83 -3.58 -6.12 -8.76
N PHE A 84 -4.59 -5.57 -8.10
CA PHE A 84 -4.47 -4.95 -6.79
C PHE A 84 -5.33 -5.75 -5.81
N VAL A 85 -4.70 -6.29 -4.79
CA VAL A 85 -5.35 -7.21 -3.84
C VAL A 85 -5.11 -6.72 -2.43
N VAL A 86 -6.15 -6.66 -1.64
CA VAL A 86 -6.09 -6.41 -0.19
C VAL A 86 -6.46 -7.71 0.51
N THR A 87 -5.57 -8.15 1.38
CA THR A 87 -5.77 -9.32 2.22
C THR A 87 -5.93 -8.90 3.68
N SER A 88 -6.13 -9.86 4.56
CA SER A 88 -6.18 -9.65 6.01
C SER A 88 -4.87 -9.12 6.61
N ASP A 89 -3.72 -9.30 5.93
CA ASP A 89 -2.40 -9.05 6.51
C ASP A 89 -1.52 -8.11 5.68
N ARG A 90 -1.78 -7.99 4.37
CA ARG A 90 -0.97 -7.17 3.45
C ARG A 90 -1.76 -6.67 2.25
N VAL A 91 -1.22 -5.64 1.60
CA VAL A 91 -1.63 -5.19 0.27
C VAL A 91 -0.66 -5.76 -0.76
N ILE A 92 -1.19 -6.41 -1.80
CA ILE A 92 -0.41 -7.02 -2.88
C ILE A 92 -0.74 -6.31 -4.18
N HIS A 93 0.27 -5.71 -4.80
CA HIS A 93 0.17 -5.21 -6.16
C HIS A 93 1.04 -6.04 -7.08
N ARG A 94 0.45 -6.57 -8.12
CA ARG A 94 1.16 -7.41 -9.08
C ARG A 94 0.89 -6.95 -10.49
N GLU A 95 1.95 -6.83 -11.27
CA GLU A 95 1.89 -6.45 -12.68
C GLU A 95 2.85 -7.29 -13.52
N GLY A 96 2.53 -7.41 -14.81
CA GLY A 96 3.39 -7.96 -15.84
C GLY A 96 3.10 -9.41 -16.22
N TRP A 97 3.24 -9.67 -17.51
CA TRP A 97 3.02 -10.99 -18.12
C TRP A 97 4.33 -11.78 -18.24
N ILE A 98 5.37 -11.17 -18.80
CA ILE A 98 6.68 -11.81 -19.01
C ILE A 98 7.57 -11.54 -17.78
N ALA A 99 7.81 -10.28 -17.46
CA ALA A 99 8.51 -9.87 -16.25
C ALA A 99 7.46 -9.58 -15.18
N LYS A 100 7.31 -10.47 -14.21
CA LYS A 100 6.38 -10.30 -13.10
C LYS A 100 7.01 -9.43 -12.03
N ARG A 101 6.35 -8.31 -11.72
CA ARG A 101 6.67 -7.50 -10.55
C ARG A 101 5.57 -7.73 -9.54
N SER A 102 5.95 -8.09 -8.33
CA SER A 102 5.05 -8.17 -7.16
C SER A 102 5.58 -7.23 -6.11
N MET A 103 4.71 -6.38 -5.61
CA MET A 103 4.97 -5.52 -4.47
C MET A 103 4.00 -5.93 -3.38
N GLU A 104 4.52 -6.16 -2.19
CA GLU A 104 3.74 -6.57 -1.03
C GLU A 104 4.04 -5.59 0.11
N ILE A 105 3.00 -5.01 0.67
CA ILE A 105 3.10 -4.03 1.75
C ILE A 105 2.30 -4.60 2.93
N PRO A 106 2.96 -5.03 4.01
CA PRO A 106 2.27 -5.46 5.23
C PRO A 106 1.40 -4.32 5.79
N LEU A 107 0.19 -4.64 6.26
CA LEU A 107 -0.74 -3.64 6.81
C LEU A 107 -0.15 -2.92 8.03
N GLU A 108 0.68 -3.60 8.81
CA GLU A 108 1.40 -3.02 9.95
C GLU A 108 2.46 -1.98 9.57
N ALA A 109 3.01 -2.09 8.34
CA ALA A 109 3.99 -1.14 7.83
C ALA A 109 3.34 0.08 7.17
N ILE A 110 2.02 0.10 7.00
CA ILE A 110 1.29 1.21 6.39
C ILE A 110 1.10 2.32 7.43
N ASN A 111 1.68 3.47 7.16
CA ASN A 111 1.55 4.67 8.00
C ASN A 111 0.33 5.51 7.62
N ASP A 112 0.06 5.65 6.31
CA ASP A 112 -0.99 6.53 5.80
C ASP A 112 -1.47 6.05 4.43
N VAL A 113 -2.77 6.15 4.19
CA VAL A 113 -3.41 5.82 2.92
C VAL A 113 -4.23 7.02 2.46
N ARG A 114 -3.88 7.58 1.33
CA ARG A 114 -4.59 8.70 0.70
C ARG A 114 -5.08 8.30 -0.67
N PHE A 115 -6.15 8.93 -1.12
CA PHE A 115 -6.55 8.85 -2.51
C PHE A 115 -6.57 10.24 -3.14
N HIS A 116 -6.36 10.28 -4.44
CA HIS A 116 -6.55 11.46 -5.26
C HIS A 116 -7.52 11.13 -6.37
N GLN A 117 -8.51 12.01 -6.57
CA GLN A 117 -9.55 11.80 -7.56
C GLN A 117 -9.91 13.13 -8.20
N GLY A 118 -9.62 13.27 -9.49
CA GLY A 118 -10.04 14.41 -10.28
C GLY A 118 -11.56 14.42 -10.55
N VAL A 119 -12.10 15.54 -11.01
CA VAL A 119 -13.55 15.69 -11.27
C VAL A 119 -14.06 14.63 -12.26
N PHE A 120 -13.33 14.40 -13.35
CA PHE A 120 -13.69 13.39 -14.36
C PHE A 120 -13.52 11.96 -13.81
N GLU A 121 -12.46 11.70 -13.04
CA GLU A 121 -12.22 10.42 -12.41
C GLU A 121 -13.31 10.07 -11.41
N ARG A 122 -13.81 11.06 -10.68
CA ARG A 122 -14.94 10.89 -9.76
C ARG A 122 -16.21 10.49 -10.48
N LEU A 123 -16.48 11.09 -11.65
CA LEU A 123 -17.68 10.77 -12.43
C LEU A 123 -17.68 9.31 -12.91
N ILE A 124 -16.51 8.75 -13.19
CA ILE A 124 -16.34 7.38 -13.69
C ILE A 124 -15.97 6.38 -12.61
N GLY A 125 -15.75 6.84 -11.35
CA GLY A 125 -15.37 5.96 -10.23
C GLY A 125 -13.93 5.47 -10.28
N ALA A 126 -13.02 6.22 -10.94
CA ALA A 126 -11.58 5.94 -10.95
C ALA A 126 -10.82 6.94 -10.08
N GLY A 127 -9.57 6.64 -9.75
CA GLY A 127 -8.66 7.55 -9.06
C GLY A 127 -7.37 6.87 -8.66
N ASP A 128 -6.46 7.65 -8.10
CA ASP A 128 -5.14 7.18 -7.66
C ASP A 128 -5.14 6.93 -6.17
N LEU A 129 -4.56 5.82 -5.75
CA LEU A 129 -4.35 5.47 -4.35
C LEU A 129 -2.87 5.65 -4.00
N ILE A 130 -2.61 6.34 -2.91
CA ILE A 130 -1.27 6.63 -2.41
C ILE A 130 -1.11 5.95 -1.06
N ILE A 131 -0.20 4.99 -0.98
CA ILE A 131 0.13 4.29 0.26
C ILE A 131 1.52 4.73 0.70
N SER A 132 1.62 5.26 1.92
CA SER A 132 2.88 5.61 2.56
C SER A 132 3.20 4.54 3.60
N SER A 133 4.36 3.89 3.43
CA SER A 133 4.79 2.83 4.35
C SER A 133 6.15 3.15 4.96
N ALA A 134 6.44 2.53 6.12
CA ALA A 134 7.73 2.61 6.79
C ALA A 134 8.80 1.71 6.14
N SER A 135 8.45 0.96 5.09
CA SER A 135 9.37 0.09 4.36
C SER A 135 10.31 0.89 3.45
N GLU A 136 11.35 0.23 2.92
CA GLU A 136 12.30 0.82 1.95
C GLU A 136 11.60 1.42 0.71
N PHE A 137 10.41 0.96 0.38
CA PHE A 137 9.62 1.46 -0.75
C PHE A 137 8.97 2.83 -0.49
N GLY A 138 8.90 3.28 0.78
CA GLY A 138 8.40 4.59 1.16
C GLY A 138 6.97 4.86 0.65
N ARG A 139 6.83 5.89 -0.20
CA ARG A 139 5.53 6.28 -0.78
C ARG A 139 5.32 5.60 -2.12
N GLN A 140 4.21 4.87 -2.26
CA GLN A 140 3.79 4.21 -3.49
C GLN A 140 2.48 4.80 -4.02
N VAL A 141 2.39 4.95 -5.35
CA VAL A 141 1.21 5.45 -6.03
C VAL A 141 0.67 4.36 -6.96
N PHE A 142 -0.59 4.01 -6.77
CA PHE A 142 -1.31 3.04 -7.57
C PHE A 142 -2.39 3.79 -8.37
N GLY A 143 -2.17 3.90 -9.68
CA GLY A 143 -3.06 4.63 -10.57
C GLY A 143 -4.27 3.82 -11.01
N ASP A 144 -5.30 4.54 -11.45
CA ASP A 144 -6.50 3.97 -12.08
C ASP A 144 -7.23 2.91 -11.23
N ILE A 145 -7.23 3.07 -9.90
CA ILE A 145 -7.95 2.19 -8.97
C ILE A 145 -9.45 2.49 -9.05
N ARG A 146 -10.27 1.44 -9.05
CA ARG A 146 -11.73 1.55 -8.93
C ARG A 146 -12.13 1.91 -7.51
N ASN A 147 -13.03 2.89 -7.36
CA ASN A 147 -13.58 3.33 -6.08
C ASN A 147 -12.49 3.52 -5.01
N PRO A 148 -11.50 4.41 -5.21
CA PRO A 148 -10.34 4.53 -4.35
C PRO A 148 -10.70 4.88 -2.89
N GLU A 149 -11.82 5.56 -2.66
CA GLU A 149 -12.35 5.85 -1.32
C GLU A 149 -12.75 4.57 -0.58
N GLU A 150 -13.42 3.65 -1.24
CA GLU A 150 -13.80 2.34 -0.67
C GLU A 150 -12.58 1.49 -0.36
N VAL A 151 -11.59 1.51 -1.27
CA VAL A 151 -10.32 0.79 -1.09
C VAL A 151 -9.55 1.34 0.10
N GLN A 152 -9.43 2.67 0.23
CA GLN A 152 -8.82 3.31 1.39
C GLN A 152 -9.50 2.87 2.68
N ARG A 153 -10.84 2.92 2.74
CA ARG A 153 -11.62 2.52 3.91
C ARG A 153 -11.38 1.05 4.27
N THR A 154 -11.34 0.18 3.26
CA THR A 154 -11.08 -1.26 3.44
C THR A 154 -9.67 -1.51 3.99
N ILE A 155 -8.64 -0.86 3.46
CA ILE A 155 -7.26 -0.99 3.94
C ILE A 155 -7.16 -0.50 5.39
N SER A 156 -7.73 0.66 5.71
CA SER A 156 -7.72 1.20 7.07
C SER A 156 -8.43 0.27 8.06
N HIS A 157 -9.58 -0.25 7.70
CA HIS A 157 -10.33 -1.20 8.53
C HIS A 157 -9.56 -2.51 8.76
N GLN A 158 -8.96 -3.08 7.71
CA GLN A 158 -8.14 -4.28 7.86
C GLN A 158 -6.88 -4.04 8.69
N GLY A 159 -6.28 -2.84 8.57
CA GLY A 159 -5.15 -2.44 9.40
C GLY A 159 -5.51 -2.40 10.90
N GLU A 160 -6.69 -1.91 11.25
CA GLU A 160 -7.19 -1.92 12.64
C GLU A 160 -7.45 -3.33 13.14
N LEU A 161 -8.12 -4.17 12.35
CA LEU A 161 -8.36 -5.58 12.70
C LEU A 161 -7.06 -6.36 12.87
N ASN A 162 -6.05 -6.07 12.03
CA ASN A 162 -4.74 -6.71 12.14
C ASN A 162 -4.04 -6.31 13.46
N LYS A 163 -4.06 -5.02 13.82
CA LYS A 163 -3.55 -4.54 15.11
C LYS A 163 -4.24 -5.23 16.28
N GLU A 164 -5.57 -5.33 16.27
CA GLU A 164 -6.32 -6.02 17.32
C GLU A 164 -5.95 -7.50 17.45
N ARG A 165 -5.74 -8.19 16.30
CA ARG A 165 -5.29 -9.59 16.28
C ARG A 165 -3.90 -9.73 16.92
N MET A 166 -2.98 -8.83 16.61
CA MET A 166 -1.64 -8.79 17.19
C MET A 166 -1.68 -8.58 18.71
N TYR A 167 -2.50 -7.64 19.19
CA TYR A 167 -2.67 -7.39 20.63
C TYR A 167 -3.29 -8.60 21.36
N ARG A 168 -4.26 -9.28 20.75
CA ARG A 168 -4.88 -10.49 21.33
C ARG A 168 -3.97 -11.72 21.23
N GLY A 169 -3.16 -11.83 20.16
CA GLY A 169 -2.21 -12.93 19.94
C GLY A 169 -0.95 -12.82 20.80
N GLY A 170 -0.43 -11.63 21.03
CA GLY A 170 0.72 -11.36 21.89
C GLY A 170 0.48 -11.67 23.38
N GLY A 171 -0.79 -11.76 23.79
CA GLY A 171 -1.14 -12.14 25.15
C GLY A 171 -1.06 -13.64 25.48
N ARG A 172 -0.80 -14.52 24.51
CA ARG A 172 -0.74 -15.99 24.72
C ARG A 172 0.64 -16.61 24.83
N GLY A 173 1.70 -15.82 24.59
CA GLY A 173 3.10 -16.33 24.58
C GLY A 173 3.94 -15.96 25.79
N SER A 174 3.45 -15.16 26.73
CA SER A 174 4.16 -14.83 27.95
C SER A 174 3.16 -14.75 29.12
N ALA A 175 2.68 -15.90 29.54
CA ALA A 175 2.03 -16.01 30.85
C ALA A 175 3.12 -16.13 31.92
N ALA A 176 3.94 -15.10 32.08
CA ALA A 176 4.29 -14.63 33.41
C ALA A 176 3.06 -13.83 33.86
N PRO A 177 2.58 -13.99 35.09
CA PRO A 177 1.44 -13.22 35.56
C PRO A 177 1.83 -11.75 35.42
N ALA A 178 1.27 -11.07 34.42
CA ALA A 178 1.29 -9.64 34.37
C ALA A 178 0.55 -9.18 35.63
N GLN A 179 1.32 -8.84 36.63
CA GLN A 179 0.84 -7.93 37.65
C GLN A 179 0.23 -6.77 36.86
N ALA A 180 -1.07 -6.68 36.93
CA ALA A 180 -1.82 -5.56 36.38
C ALA A 180 -1.07 -4.29 36.81
N ILE A 181 -0.46 -3.60 35.83
CA ILE A 181 -0.10 -2.20 35.99
C ILE A 181 -1.46 -1.50 35.97
N MET A 182 -2.13 -1.53 37.09
CA MET A 182 -3.16 -0.53 37.37
C MET A 182 -2.49 0.83 37.20
N PRO A 183 -3.13 1.79 36.49
CA PRO A 183 -2.68 3.17 36.58
C PRO A 183 -2.58 3.48 38.07
N PRO A 184 -1.57 4.22 38.53
CA PRO A 184 -1.40 4.48 39.95
C PRO A 184 -2.69 5.21 40.41
N ALA A 185 -3.60 4.43 41.02
CA ALA A 185 -4.57 5.03 41.90
C ALA A 185 -3.70 5.77 42.92
N SER A 186 -3.90 7.09 42.98
CA SER A 186 -3.35 8.03 43.94
C SER A 186 -2.37 7.35 44.91
N ALA A 187 -1.06 7.54 44.67
CA ALA A 187 -0.02 6.95 45.47
C ALA A 187 -0.40 7.20 46.94
N SER A 188 -0.80 6.14 47.64
CA SER A 188 -1.08 6.27 49.09
C SER A 188 0.27 6.51 49.73
N THR A 189 0.37 7.54 50.54
CA THR A 189 1.54 7.93 51.32
C THR A 189 2.27 6.71 51.92
N THR A 190 1.49 5.68 52.28
CA THR A 190 1.96 4.39 52.80
C THR A 190 2.80 3.58 51.76
N GLY A 191 2.36 3.52 50.48
CA GLY A 191 3.10 2.78 49.44
C GLY A 191 4.42 3.44 49.05
N GLU A 192 4.50 4.78 49.12
CA GLU A 192 5.75 5.52 48.90
C GLU A 192 6.76 5.28 50.06
N LEU A 193 6.27 5.26 51.31
CA LEU A 193 7.09 4.98 52.44
C LEU A 193 7.66 3.54 52.45
N GLU A 194 6.86 2.56 52.04
CA GLU A 194 7.34 1.18 51.86
C GLU A 194 8.42 1.06 50.78
N ARG A 195 8.27 1.74 49.67
CA ARG A 195 9.30 1.79 48.62
C ARG A 195 10.60 2.43 49.08
N LEU A 196 10.52 3.52 49.83
CA LEU A 196 11.70 4.18 50.42
C LEU A 196 12.40 3.26 51.41
N ALA A 197 11.67 2.51 52.22
CA ALA A 197 12.25 1.53 53.18
C ALA A 197 12.95 0.37 52.43
N GLU A 198 12.38 -0.07 51.32
CA GLU A 198 13.00 -1.14 50.52
C GLU A 198 14.31 -0.66 49.85
N LEU A 199 14.32 0.56 49.31
CA LEU A 199 15.52 1.17 48.70
C LEU A 199 16.64 1.38 49.73
N ARG A 200 16.30 1.77 50.97
CA ARG A 200 17.26 1.84 52.06
C ARG A 200 17.83 0.46 52.40
N ASN A 201 16.98 -0.56 52.51
CA ASN A 201 17.42 -1.92 52.80
C ASN A 201 18.32 -2.52 51.71
N LYS A 202 18.12 -2.10 50.43
CA LYS A 202 18.97 -2.47 49.31
C LYS A 202 20.27 -1.66 49.21
N GLY A 203 20.50 -0.71 50.14
CA GLY A 203 21.69 0.12 50.16
C GLY A 203 21.80 1.17 49.05
N VAL A 204 20.69 1.46 48.39
CA VAL A 204 20.62 2.44 47.30
C VAL A 204 20.39 3.86 47.85
N LEU A 205 19.79 4.00 49.04
CA LEU A 205 19.59 5.26 49.74
C LEU A 205 20.39 5.25 51.07
N THR A 206 21.01 6.38 51.37
CA THR A 206 21.63 6.63 52.70
C THR A 206 20.53 6.96 53.71
N GLU A 207 20.85 6.85 55.02
CA GLU A 207 19.89 7.12 56.10
C GLU A 207 19.42 8.59 56.08
N ASP A 208 20.31 9.52 55.77
CA ASP A 208 20.00 10.95 55.71
C ASP A 208 19.04 11.27 54.54
N GLU A 209 19.25 10.63 53.38
CA GLU A 209 18.35 10.78 52.20
C GLU A 209 16.98 10.14 52.46
N PHE A 210 16.95 9.02 53.15
CA PHE A 210 15.71 8.39 53.54
C PHE A 210 14.89 9.27 54.49
N GLN A 211 15.48 9.88 55.49
CA GLN A 211 14.81 10.78 56.42
C GLN A 211 14.30 12.03 55.70
N SER A 212 15.10 12.62 54.81
CA SER A 212 14.70 13.79 54.02
C SER A 212 13.47 13.51 53.13
N GLN A 213 13.46 12.37 52.43
CA GLN A 213 12.32 12.00 51.58
C GLN A 213 11.09 11.59 52.39
N LYS A 214 11.26 10.96 53.52
CA LYS A 214 10.21 10.62 54.47
C LYS A 214 9.49 11.88 54.96
N ASN A 215 10.22 12.86 55.45
CA ASN A 215 9.68 14.13 55.92
C ASN A 215 8.92 14.88 54.81
N ARG A 216 9.46 14.85 53.59
CA ARG A 216 8.80 15.45 52.41
C ARG A 216 7.46 14.78 52.05
N ILE A 217 7.34 13.46 52.21
CA ILE A 217 6.09 12.73 51.96
C ILE A 217 5.07 12.93 53.10
N LEU A 218 5.55 13.07 54.33
CA LEU A 218 4.69 13.31 55.50
C LEU A 218 4.30 14.78 55.67
N GLY A 219 4.90 15.72 54.91
CA GLY A 219 4.59 17.14 54.95
C GLY A 219 5.17 17.86 56.17
N GLU A 220 6.23 17.31 56.77
CA GLU A 220 7.02 17.96 57.85
C GLU A 220 8.26 18.69 57.34
#